data_1a1c6a9932442ca496f85da00131c7b7
#
_entry.id   1a1c6a9932442ca496f85da00131c7b7
#
_cell.length_a   1.000
_cell.length_b   1.000
_cell.length_c   1.000
_cell.angle_alpha   90.00
_cell.angle_beta   90.00
_cell.angle_gamma   90.00
#
_symmetry.space_group_name_H-M   'P 1'
#
loop_
_entity.id
_entity.type
_entity.pdbx_description
1 polymer ?
#
loop_
_entity_poly.entity_id
_entity_poly.type
_entity_poly.pdbx_seq_one_letter_code
_entity_poly.pdbx_strand_id
1 'polypeptide(L)'
;MDRNAPREDVATKPLKPARVALNVLALCFALSVLGRGLGESFTVFLKPISESFGWDRAQVVSVYSLAALAGGLGSPLVGRLFDRSGPRMVYSFGLILLGGAFLIAAYAQHLWQFQLSLGLCVGLGIAFIGNVPNSILLGRWFGPRLPTAMAIVYSATGAGVLILLPASQVLIDHFGWRGAYQIFGIVALCLLVPLLLLPWRLFSTGSPHIARKADPDFVDAGWTLASAMRHHAFWALFSTFFFTAIGMYAISAQIVAYLIDAGFPPLQAATAWGFSGVVLLFGMLGVTQLDAMIGRRPSVLLSYAISIVGIILLWLLQFYPNFWLLGAFVVTFGSMIGSRGPLITATAMKIFRGERVGTIYGTISIGSGLGSGLGAWAGGLIHDWTHSYDPVIAFALVAVVLGMIPFLVVPALRR
;
A
#
# COMPACT_ATOMS: atom_id res chain seq x y z
N MET A 1 -43.39 37.23 35.57
CA MET A 1 -42.81 37.02 34.22
C MET A 1 -41.36 36.62 34.39
N ASP A 2 -41.15 35.33 34.55
CA ASP A 2 -39.82 34.77 34.83
C ASP A 2 -39.21 34.28 33.52
N ARG A 3 -38.15 34.98 33.06
CA ARG A 3 -37.43 34.71 31.80
C ARG A 3 -36.04 34.08 32.13
N ASN A 4 -36.01 32.92 32.72
CA ASN A 4 -34.80 32.15 32.87
C ASN A 4 -35.09 30.64 32.82
N ALA A 5 -35.54 30.17 31.64
CA ALA A 5 -35.45 28.74 31.33
C ALA A 5 -34.03 28.44 30.81
N PRO A 6 -33.31 27.47 31.43
CA PRO A 6 -32.03 27.07 30.88
C PRO A 6 -32.22 26.39 29.52
N ARG A 7 -31.47 26.88 28.52
CA ARG A 7 -31.35 26.21 27.23
C ARG A 7 -30.85 24.81 27.47
N GLU A 8 -31.68 23.80 27.22
CA GLU A 8 -31.23 22.41 27.12
C GLU A 8 -30.13 22.33 26.04
N ASP A 9 -28.88 22.21 26.50
CA ASP A 9 -27.81 21.76 25.66
C ASP A 9 -28.20 20.40 25.08
N VAL A 10 -28.36 20.32 23.78
CA VAL A 10 -28.54 19.09 23.03
C VAL A 10 -27.25 18.28 23.21
N ALA A 11 -27.14 17.62 24.33
CA ALA A 11 -26.06 16.69 24.64
C ALA A 11 -26.15 15.52 23.66
N THR A 12 -25.40 15.59 22.60
CA THR A 12 -25.20 14.46 21.66
C THR A 12 -24.75 13.25 22.47
N LYS A 13 -25.61 12.23 22.55
CA LYS A 13 -25.30 10.95 23.24
C LYS A 13 -23.91 10.46 22.87
N PRO A 14 -23.03 10.14 23.82
CA PRO A 14 -21.68 9.66 23.51
C PRO A 14 -21.77 8.40 22.65
N LEU A 15 -21.13 8.44 21.48
CA LEU A 15 -21.07 7.31 20.56
C LEU A 15 -20.46 6.10 21.27
N LYS A 16 -21.09 4.93 21.17
CA LYS A 16 -20.57 3.69 21.74
C LYS A 16 -19.15 3.43 21.18
N PRO A 17 -18.15 3.04 22.01
CA PRO A 17 -16.76 2.84 21.58
C PRO A 17 -16.60 1.97 20.35
N ALA A 18 -17.44 0.94 20.19
CA ALA A 18 -17.44 0.06 19.03
C ALA A 18 -17.81 0.78 17.71
N ARG A 19 -18.73 1.76 17.76
CA ARG A 19 -19.08 2.56 16.57
C ARG A 19 -17.94 3.50 16.16
N VAL A 20 -17.25 4.06 17.14
CA VAL A 20 -16.07 4.91 16.86
C VAL A 20 -14.95 4.10 16.23
N ALA A 21 -14.64 2.91 16.76
CA ALA A 21 -13.66 2.00 16.17
C ALA A 21 -14.00 1.64 14.71
N LEU A 22 -15.29 1.37 14.42
CA LEU A 22 -15.76 1.08 13.07
C LEU A 22 -15.60 2.30 12.14
N ASN A 23 -15.93 3.50 12.62
CA ASN A 23 -15.75 4.74 11.84
C ASN A 23 -14.27 5.02 11.54
N VAL A 24 -13.37 4.76 12.51
CA VAL A 24 -11.92 4.88 12.30
C VAL A 24 -11.44 3.86 11.25
N LEU A 25 -11.93 2.63 11.32
CA LEU A 25 -11.60 1.59 10.31
C LEU A 25 -12.08 1.99 8.92
N ALA A 26 -13.33 2.48 8.82
CA ALA A 26 -13.90 2.94 7.56
C ALA A 26 -13.14 4.14 6.97
N LEU A 27 -12.71 5.09 7.81
CA LEU A 27 -11.86 6.21 7.40
C LEU A 27 -10.51 5.73 6.85
N CYS A 28 -9.81 4.88 7.59
CA CYS A 28 -8.53 4.32 7.15
C CYS A 28 -8.67 3.53 5.85
N PHE A 29 -9.75 2.77 5.71
CA PHE A 29 -10.07 2.02 4.49
C PHE A 29 -10.31 2.98 3.31
N ALA A 30 -11.17 3.99 3.46
CA ALA A 30 -11.49 4.95 2.40
C ALA A 30 -10.25 5.74 1.94
N LEU A 31 -9.41 6.21 2.87
CA LEU A 31 -8.16 6.89 2.55
C LEU A 31 -7.18 5.96 1.82
N SER A 32 -7.14 4.67 2.20
CA SER A 32 -6.30 3.69 1.52
C SER A 32 -6.81 3.36 0.10
N VAL A 33 -8.14 3.25 -0.10
CA VAL A 33 -8.75 3.10 -1.43
C VAL A 33 -8.34 4.26 -2.32
N LEU A 34 -8.48 5.48 -1.83
CA LEU A 34 -8.13 6.69 -2.57
C LEU A 34 -6.64 6.72 -2.92
N GLY A 35 -5.77 6.62 -1.91
CA GLY A 35 -4.33 6.76 -2.11
C GLY A 35 -3.73 5.67 -3.00
N ARG A 36 -4.12 4.43 -2.76
CA ARG A 36 -3.63 3.29 -3.56
C ARG A 36 -4.25 3.27 -4.95
N GLY A 37 -5.54 3.54 -5.06
CA GLY A 37 -6.22 3.60 -6.36
C GLY A 37 -5.66 4.71 -7.26
N LEU A 38 -5.42 5.91 -6.71
CA LEU A 38 -4.79 7.01 -7.45
C LEU A 38 -3.34 6.70 -7.84
N GLY A 39 -2.58 6.04 -6.98
CA GLY A 39 -1.21 5.63 -7.28
C GLY A 39 -1.14 4.60 -8.40
N GLU A 40 -1.95 3.56 -8.33
CA GLU A 40 -1.97 2.48 -9.32
C GLU A 40 -2.64 2.90 -10.65
N SER A 41 -3.50 3.93 -10.65
CA SER A 41 -4.12 4.46 -11.88
C SER A 41 -3.09 5.00 -12.88
N PHE A 42 -1.87 5.35 -12.43
CA PHE A 42 -0.79 5.79 -13.31
C PHE A 42 -0.55 4.84 -14.49
N THR A 43 -0.76 3.54 -14.31
CA THR A 43 -0.61 2.52 -15.37
C THR A 43 -1.53 2.77 -16.56
N VAL A 44 -2.71 3.35 -16.35
CA VAL A 44 -3.68 3.72 -17.40
C VAL A 44 -3.23 5.00 -18.12
N PHE A 45 -2.59 5.94 -17.41
CA PHE A 45 -2.09 7.19 -17.97
C PHE A 45 -0.79 7.04 -18.74
N LEU A 46 -0.06 5.95 -18.58
CA LEU A 46 1.26 5.72 -19.17
C LEU A 46 1.24 5.90 -20.68
N LYS A 47 0.34 5.22 -21.39
CA LYS A 47 0.24 5.27 -22.85
C LYS A 47 -0.17 6.66 -23.35
N PRO A 48 -1.26 7.30 -22.85
CA PRO A 48 -1.64 8.65 -23.26
C PRO A 48 -0.55 9.70 -23.04
N ILE A 49 0.23 9.60 -21.96
CA ILE A 49 1.34 10.53 -21.69
C ILE A 49 2.49 10.29 -22.66
N SER A 50 2.91 9.02 -22.85
CA SER A 50 3.97 8.65 -23.78
C SER A 50 3.67 9.14 -25.20
N GLU A 51 2.45 8.92 -25.68
CA GLU A 51 2.02 9.35 -27.03
C GLU A 51 1.95 10.88 -27.16
N SER A 52 1.51 11.60 -26.10
CA SER A 52 1.39 13.07 -26.13
C SER A 52 2.72 13.79 -26.22
N PHE A 53 3.79 13.22 -25.66
CA PHE A 53 5.11 13.86 -25.58
C PHE A 53 6.19 13.14 -26.40
N GLY A 54 5.92 11.97 -26.97
CA GLY A 54 6.90 11.15 -27.66
C GLY A 54 8.00 10.60 -26.74
N TRP A 55 7.70 10.40 -25.45
CA TRP A 55 8.68 9.89 -24.50
C TRP A 55 8.76 8.37 -24.52
N ASP A 56 9.99 7.86 -24.33
CA ASP A 56 10.22 6.44 -24.17
C ASP A 56 9.49 5.88 -22.95
N ARG A 57 9.14 4.62 -23.03
CA ARG A 57 8.41 3.93 -21.96
C ARG A 57 9.16 3.96 -20.62
N ALA A 58 10.48 3.75 -20.64
CA ALA A 58 11.33 3.82 -19.47
C ALA A 58 11.30 5.20 -18.80
N GLN A 59 11.24 6.28 -19.58
CA GLN A 59 11.15 7.65 -19.07
C GLN A 59 9.83 7.85 -18.31
N VAL A 60 8.70 7.41 -18.87
CA VAL A 60 7.40 7.55 -18.21
C VAL A 60 7.31 6.66 -16.95
N VAL A 61 7.81 5.40 -17.02
CA VAL A 61 7.83 4.48 -15.87
C VAL A 61 8.72 4.99 -14.74
N SER A 62 9.76 5.81 -15.03
CA SER A 62 10.60 6.42 -14.00
C SER A 62 9.80 7.26 -12.99
N VAL A 63 8.69 7.87 -13.43
CA VAL A 63 7.77 8.62 -12.57
C VAL A 63 7.12 7.72 -11.52
N TYR A 64 6.63 6.55 -11.94
CA TYR A 64 6.04 5.56 -11.03
C TYR A 64 7.07 4.99 -10.06
N SER A 65 8.26 4.67 -10.55
CA SER A 65 9.36 4.19 -9.71
C SER A 65 9.76 5.23 -8.66
N LEU A 66 9.83 6.50 -9.04
CA LEU A 66 10.12 7.60 -8.13
C LEU A 66 9.01 7.76 -7.07
N ALA A 67 7.74 7.58 -7.44
CA ALA A 67 6.62 7.61 -6.48
C ALA A 67 6.75 6.50 -5.42
N ALA A 68 7.10 5.29 -5.84
CA ALA A 68 7.33 4.18 -4.92
C ALA A 68 8.51 4.45 -3.96
N LEU A 69 9.62 4.98 -4.49
CA LEU A 69 10.79 5.36 -3.69
C LEU A 69 10.46 6.50 -2.71
N ALA A 70 9.80 7.56 -3.19
CA ALA A 70 9.41 8.71 -2.36
C ALA A 70 8.47 8.30 -1.23
N GLY A 71 7.48 7.44 -1.51
CA GLY A 71 6.56 6.88 -0.51
C GLY A 71 7.27 6.05 0.55
N GLY A 72 8.20 5.20 0.13
CA GLY A 72 9.02 4.39 1.03
C GLY A 72 9.92 5.24 1.93
N LEU A 73 10.74 6.11 1.32
CA LEU A 73 11.66 6.99 2.04
C LEU A 73 10.93 8.02 2.92
N GLY A 74 9.73 8.44 2.52
CA GLY A 74 8.89 9.34 3.31
C GLY A 74 8.26 8.70 4.55
N SER A 75 8.13 7.38 4.59
CA SER A 75 7.43 6.66 5.67
C SER A 75 7.92 6.98 7.09
N PRO A 76 9.22 7.10 7.40
CA PRO A 76 9.69 7.50 8.72
C PRO A 76 9.32 8.94 9.09
N LEU A 77 9.32 9.85 8.09
CA LEU A 77 8.89 11.24 8.29
C LEU A 77 7.41 11.29 8.67
N VAL A 78 6.58 10.52 7.96
CA VAL A 78 5.14 10.39 8.23
C VAL A 78 4.91 9.86 9.64
N GLY A 79 5.60 8.78 10.04
CA GLY A 79 5.51 8.23 11.40
C GLY A 79 5.86 9.26 12.48
N ARG A 80 6.98 9.98 12.29
CA ARG A 80 7.42 11.03 13.22
C ARG A 80 6.42 12.20 13.30
N LEU A 81 5.88 12.62 12.15
CA LEU A 81 4.91 13.71 12.10
C LEU A 81 3.59 13.28 12.74
N PHE A 82 3.18 12.02 12.56
CA PHE A 82 1.99 11.46 13.20
C PHE A 82 2.11 11.46 14.72
N ASP A 83 3.27 11.06 15.25
CA ASP A 83 3.53 11.05 16.70
C ASP A 83 3.51 12.46 17.30
N ARG A 84 3.99 13.48 16.54
CA ARG A 84 4.04 14.87 17.01
C ARG A 84 2.76 15.67 16.81
N SER A 85 2.14 15.55 15.64
CA SER A 85 1.06 16.45 15.19
C SER A 85 -0.30 15.75 15.11
N GLY A 86 -0.32 14.43 15.30
CA GLY A 86 -1.53 13.61 15.30
C GLY A 86 -2.11 13.35 13.90
N PRO A 87 -3.19 12.53 13.83
CA PRO A 87 -3.74 12.03 12.56
C PRO A 87 -4.35 13.13 11.68
N ARG A 88 -5.01 14.15 12.28
CA ARG A 88 -5.65 15.22 11.53
C ARG A 88 -4.68 15.93 10.58
N MET A 89 -3.54 16.35 11.12
CA MET A 89 -2.52 17.08 10.33
C MET A 89 -1.91 16.20 9.25
N VAL A 90 -1.59 14.95 9.59
CA VAL A 90 -0.96 14.00 8.67
C VAL A 90 -1.86 13.69 7.47
N TYR A 91 -3.12 13.33 7.70
CA TYR A 91 -4.04 13.03 6.62
C TYR A 91 -4.41 14.27 5.79
N SER A 92 -4.59 15.44 6.43
CA SER A 92 -4.85 16.69 5.71
C SER A 92 -3.69 17.05 4.78
N PHE A 93 -2.45 16.97 5.27
CA PHE A 93 -1.27 17.24 4.46
C PHE A 93 -1.14 16.27 3.29
N GLY A 94 -1.45 14.97 3.52
CA GLY A 94 -1.48 13.97 2.47
C GLY A 94 -2.46 14.30 1.35
N LEU A 95 -3.71 14.70 1.68
CA LEU A 95 -4.70 15.07 0.68
C LEU A 95 -4.33 16.35 -0.08
N ILE A 96 -3.78 17.36 0.61
CA ILE A 96 -3.29 18.59 -0.03
C ILE A 96 -2.16 18.26 -1.02
N LEU A 97 -1.23 17.42 -0.60
CA LEU A 97 -0.11 17.02 -1.43
C LEU A 97 -0.56 16.24 -2.67
N LEU A 98 -1.47 15.28 -2.49
CA LEU A 98 -2.05 14.52 -3.60
C LEU A 98 -2.84 15.41 -4.56
N GLY A 99 -3.76 16.22 -4.03
CA GLY A 99 -4.60 17.07 -4.86
C GLY A 99 -3.80 18.13 -5.61
N GLY A 100 -2.85 18.79 -4.95
CA GLY A 100 -1.94 19.74 -5.57
C GLY A 100 -1.05 19.11 -6.63
N ALA A 101 -0.53 17.91 -6.36
CA ALA A 101 0.32 17.19 -7.30
C ALA A 101 -0.41 16.84 -8.60
N PHE A 102 -1.66 16.35 -8.52
CA PHE A 102 -2.45 16.03 -9.71
C PHE A 102 -2.83 17.30 -10.50
N LEU A 103 -3.17 18.40 -9.81
CA LEU A 103 -3.44 19.68 -10.48
C LEU A 103 -2.19 20.19 -11.21
N ILE A 104 -1.01 20.14 -10.60
CA ILE A 104 0.25 20.54 -11.24
C ILE A 104 0.56 19.63 -12.43
N ALA A 105 0.39 18.31 -12.28
CA ALA A 105 0.64 17.34 -13.34
C ALA A 105 -0.24 17.57 -14.58
N ALA A 106 -1.47 18.04 -14.41
CA ALA A 106 -2.38 18.36 -15.51
C ALA A 106 -1.85 19.44 -16.45
N TYR A 107 -0.98 20.33 -15.95
CA TYR A 107 -0.37 21.43 -16.73
C TYR A 107 1.11 21.16 -17.05
N ALA A 108 1.65 20.00 -16.68
CA ALA A 108 3.03 19.65 -16.93
C ALA A 108 3.32 19.49 -18.43
N GLN A 109 4.52 19.93 -18.83
CA GLN A 109 5.01 19.90 -20.23
C GLN A 109 6.35 19.15 -20.35
N HIS A 110 7.08 18.96 -19.24
CA HIS A 110 8.39 18.33 -19.22
C HIS A 110 8.41 17.14 -18.26
N LEU A 111 9.23 16.13 -18.55
CA LEU A 111 9.35 14.90 -17.76
C LEU A 111 9.67 15.18 -16.29
N TRP A 112 10.59 16.12 -15.99
CA TRP A 112 10.95 16.47 -14.63
C TRP A 112 9.77 17.01 -13.80
N GLN A 113 8.79 17.68 -14.45
CA GLN A 113 7.57 18.16 -13.78
C GLN A 113 6.69 17.00 -13.36
N PHE A 114 6.55 15.96 -14.19
CA PHE A 114 5.87 14.72 -13.83
C PHE A 114 6.62 13.96 -12.73
N GLN A 115 7.95 13.89 -12.81
CA GLN A 115 8.76 13.26 -11.77
C GLN A 115 8.60 13.98 -10.42
N LEU A 116 8.56 15.31 -10.41
CA LEU A 116 8.36 16.08 -9.19
C LEU A 116 6.92 15.97 -8.66
N SER A 117 5.91 16.16 -9.52
CA SER A 117 4.50 16.14 -9.13
C SER A 117 4.00 14.72 -8.87
N LEU A 118 3.97 13.86 -9.89
CA LEU A 118 3.44 12.49 -9.75
C LEU A 118 4.45 11.55 -9.09
N GLY A 119 5.75 11.73 -9.33
CA GLY A 119 6.76 10.91 -8.69
C GLY A 119 6.90 11.27 -7.21
N LEU A 120 7.47 12.43 -6.90
CA LEU A 120 7.79 12.79 -5.53
C LEU A 120 6.54 13.12 -4.70
N CYS A 121 5.70 14.05 -5.17
CA CYS A 121 4.58 14.55 -4.35
C CYS A 121 3.45 13.52 -4.21
N VAL A 122 3.06 12.78 -5.26
CA VAL A 122 2.05 11.71 -5.12
C VAL A 122 2.60 10.57 -4.26
N GLY A 123 3.86 10.16 -4.45
CA GLY A 123 4.48 9.12 -3.64
C GLY A 123 4.47 9.46 -2.14
N LEU A 124 4.87 10.68 -1.78
CA LEU A 124 4.77 11.17 -0.40
C LEU A 124 3.31 11.28 0.06
N GLY A 125 2.42 11.84 -0.75
CA GLY A 125 1.00 11.99 -0.42
C GLY A 125 0.33 10.65 -0.08
N ILE A 126 0.63 9.60 -0.85
CA ILE A 126 0.18 8.21 -0.56
C ILE A 126 0.74 7.72 0.78
N ALA A 127 2.02 8.01 1.10
CA ALA A 127 2.59 7.64 2.39
C ALA A 127 1.86 8.31 3.56
N PHE A 128 1.44 9.58 3.41
CA PHE A 128 0.73 10.35 4.44
C PHE A 128 -0.69 9.86 4.71
N ILE A 129 -1.37 9.22 3.76
CA ILE A 129 -2.72 8.65 3.95
C ILE A 129 -2.72 7.12 3.96
N GLY A 130 -1.54 6.49 3.93
CA GLY A 130 -1.33 5.06 3.73
C GLY A 130 -1.14 4.27 5.01
N ASN A 131 -0.37 3.20 4.88
CA ASN A 131 -0.28 2.14 5.87
C ASN A 131 0.32 2.58 7.22
N VAL A 132 1.34 3.47 7.21
CA VAL A 132 2.02 3.89 8.45
C VAL A 132 1.06 4.62 9.39
N PRO A 133 0.42 5.75 9.00
CA PRO A 133 -0.52 6.44 9.88
C PRO A 133 -1.74 5.59 10.21
N ASN A 134 -2.23 4.76 9.27
CA ASN A 134 -3.36 3.87 9.52
C ASN A 134 -3.04 2.82 10.58
N SER A 135 -1.85 2.22 10.55
CA SER A 135 -1.44 1.22 11.56
C SER A 135 -1.36 1.82 12.96
N ILE A 136 -0.82 3.03 13.09
CA ILE A 136 -0.73 3.73 14.38
C ILE A 136 -2.13 4.07 14.91
N LEU A 137 -2.99 4.62 14.05
CA LEU A 137 -4.36 4.99 14.46
C LEU A 137 -5.20 3.76 14.83
N LEU A 138 -5.16 2.71 14.00
CA LEU A 138 -5.88 1.46 14.26
C LEU A 138 -5.34 0.72 15.48
N GLY A 139 -4.04 0.80 15.74
CA GLY A 139 -3.42 0.21 16.94
C GLY A 139 -4.05 0.71 18.22
N ARG A 140 -4.46 2.00 18.28
CA ARG A 140 -5.13 2.61 19.45
C ARG A 140 -6.54 2.05 19.69
N TRP A 141 -7.22 1.50 18.65
CA TRP A 141 -8.61 1.05 18.72
C TRP A 141 -8.77 -0.47 18.72
N PHE A 142 -7.89 -1.21 18.07
CA PHE A 142 -8.06 -2.65 17.82
C PHE A 142 -7.14 -3.55 18.66
N GLY A 143 -6.03 -3.05 19.20
CA GLY A 143 -5.13 -3.81 20.07
C GLY A 143 -4.81 -5.22 19.53
N PRO A 144 -5.24 -6.32 20.20
CA PRO A 144 -4.98 -7.69 19.76
C PRO A 144 -5.59 -8.04 18.38
N ARG A 145 -6.65 -7.31 17.96
CA ARG A 145 -7.29 -7.48 16.63
C ARG A 145 -6.70 -6.58 15.55
N LEU A 146 -5.59 -5.89 15.85
CA LEU A 146 -4.90 -5.04 14.87
C LEU A 146 -4.55 -5.77 13.57
N PRO A 147 -4.07 -7.03 13.57
CA PRO A 147 -3.78 -7.74 12.32
C PRO A 147 -4.99 -7.85 11.38
N THR A 148 -6.16 -8.17 11.93
CA THR A 148 -7.40 -8.25 11.15
C THR A 148 -7.84 -6.87 10.63
N ALA A 149 -7.77 -5.83 11.46
CA ALA A 149 -8.10 -4.47 11.03
C ALA A 149 -7.13 -3.99 9.92
N MET A 150 -5.85 -4.29 10.04
CA MET A 150 -4.86 -3.99 9.01
C MET A 150 -5.10 -4.79 7.73
N ALA A 151 -5.48 -6.07 7.81
CA ALA A 151 -5.83 -6.86 6.63
C ALA A 151 -6.98 -6.21 5.84
N ILE A 152 -8.03 -5.72 6.55
CA ILE A 152 -9.13 -4.98 5.93
C ILE A 152 -8.61 -3.70 5.24
N VAL A 153 -7.74 -2.93 5.89
CA VAL A 153 -7.21 -1.69 5.30
C VAL A 153 -6.25 -1.98 4.13
N TYR A 154 -5.43 -3.00 4.22
CA TYR A 154 -4.58 -3.41 3.08
C TYR A 154 -5.42 -3.89 1.89
N SER A 155 -6.56 -4.51 2.13
CA SER A 155 -7.47 -4.94 1.08
C SER A 155 -8.10 -3.77 0.30
N ALA A 156 -8.07 -2.56 0.86
CA ALA A 156 -8.43 -1.32 0.18
C ALA A 156 -7.60 -1.07 -1.10
N THR A 157 -6.39 -1.63 -1.19
CA THR A 157 -5.58 -1.58 -2.42
C THR A 157 -6.34 -2.21 -3.59
N GLY A 158 -6.87 -3.41 -3.39
CA GLY A 158 -7.64 -4.10 -4.42
C GLY A 158 -8.93 -3.36 -4.79
N ALA A 159 -9.65 -2.82 -3.80
CA ALA A 159 -10.84 -2.01 -4.05
C ALA A 159 -10.50 -0.71 -4.80
N GLY A 160 -9.37 -0.06 -4.47
CA GLY A 160 -8.88 1.13 -5.15
C GLY A 160 -8.58 0.86 -6.62
N VAL A 161 -7.84 -0.20 -6.92
CA VAL A 161 -7.51 -0.62 -8.29
C VAL A 161 -8.79 -0.93 -9.08
N LEU A 162 -9.71 -1.72 -8.50
CA LEU A 162 -10.95 -2.12 -9.13
C LEU A 162 -11.85 -0.94 -9.51
N ILE A 163 -11.88 0.10 -8.67
CA ILE A 163 -12.75 1.27 -8.87
C ILE A 163 -12.04 2.35 -9.71
N LEU A 164 -10.81 2.69 -9.32
CA LEU A 164 -10.13 3.88 -9.87
C LEU A 164 -9.54 3.63 -11.26
N LEU A 165 -9.12 2.41 -11.63
CA LEU A 165 -8.58 2.16 -12.97
C LEU A 165 -9.65 2.31 -14.07
N PRO A 166 -10.82 1.65 -13.98
CA PRO A 166 -11.88 1.88 -14.96
C PRO A 166 -12.37 3.34 -14.95
N ALA A 167 -12.53 3.95 -13.77
CA ALA A 167 -12.91 5.36 -13.67
C ALA A 167 -11.87 6.27 -14.35
N SER A 168 -10.57 5.98 -14.21
CA SER A 168 -9.50 6.71 -14.89
C SER A 168 -9.65 6.63 -16.40
N GLN A 169 -9.90 5.43 -16.93
CA GLN A 169 -10.07 5.25 -18.39
C GLN A 169 -11.27 6.04 -18.91
N VAL A 170 -12.43 5.95 -18.22
CA VAL A 170 -13.61 6.72 -18.59
C VAL A 170 -13.35 8.23 -18.58
N LEU A 171 -12.63 8.72 -17.58
CA LEU A 171 -12.27 10.14 -17.50
C LEU A 171 -11.30 10.54 -18.62
N ILE A 172 -10.35 9.69 -18.97
CA ILE A 172 -9.42 9.93 -20.08
C ILE A 172 -10.16 9.95 -21.40
N ASP A 173 -11.10 9.04 -21.63
CA ASP A 173 -11.87 8.96 -22.87
C ASP A 173 -12.77 10.19 -23.09
N HIS A 174 -13.31 10.78 -22.02
CA HIS A 174 -14.19 11.94 -22.10
C HIS A 174 -13.47 13.29 -22.00
N PHE A 175 -12.43 13.41 -21.16
CA PHE A 175 -11.79 14.70 -20.83
C PHE A 175 -10.29 14.74 -21.18
N GLY A 176 -9.76 13.68 -21.77
CA GLY A 176 -8.34 13.49 -21.94
C GLY A 176 -7.58 13.30 -20.61
N TRP A 177 -6.31 12.92 -20.67
CA TRP A 177 -5.52 12.64 -19.49
C TRP A 177 -5.31 13.88 -18.59
N ARG A 178 -5.22 15.08 -19.18
CA ARG A 178 -5.09 16.34 -18.41
C ARG A 178 -6.35 16.64 -17.61
N GLY A 179 -7.54 16.52 -18.24
CA GLY A 179 -8.82 16.70 -17.55
C GLY A 179 -9.05 15.66 -16.45
N ALA A 180 -8.65 14.41 -16.66
CA ALA A 180 -8.71 13.36 -15.66
C ALA A 180 -7.83 13.70 -14.43
N TYR A 181 -6.61 14.20 -14.62
CA TYR A 181 -5.77 14.67 -13.50
C TYR A 181 -6.34 15.89 -12.78
N GLN A 182 -6.96 16.84 -13.49
CA GLN A 182 -7.67 17.97 -12.85
C GLN A 182 -8.79 17.48 -11.95
N ILE A 183 -9.60 16.55 -12.43
CA ILE A 183 -10.71 15.96 -11.65
C ILE A 183 -10.16 15.23 -10.42
N PHE A 184 -9.10 14.42 -10.54
CA PHE A 184 -8.46 13.75 -9.40
C PHE A 184 -7.93 14.74 -8.36
N GLY A 185 -7.30 15.82 -8.82
CA GLY A 185 -6.80 16.88 -7.96
C GLY A 185 -7.93 17.58 -7.18
N ILE A 186 -9.00 17.97 -7.87
CA ILE A 186 -10.16 18.62 -7.27
C ILE A 186 -10.85 17.68 -6.27
N VAL A 187 -11.09 16.43 -6.63
CA VAL A 187 -11.71 15.44 -5.73
C VAL A 187 -10.88 15.24 -4.46
N ALA A 188 -9.55 15.09 -4.59
CA ALA A 188 -8.69 14.93 -3.43
C ALA A 188 -8.73 16.15 -2.50
N LEU A 189 -8.76 17.38 -3.05
CA LEU A 189 -8.90 18.61 -2.25
C LEU A 189 -10.30 18.77 -1.65
N CYS A 190 -11.35 18.40 -2.37
CA CYS A 190 -12.71 18.43 -1.83
C CYS A 190 -12.88 17.48 -0.64
N LEU A 191 -12.21 16.33 -0.65
CA LEU A 191 -12.22 15.39 0.47
C LEU A 191 -11.54 15.94 1.73
N LEU A 192 -10.74 16.99 1.63
CA LEU A 192 -10.18 17.69 2.78
C LEU A 192 -11.29 18.29 3.68
N VAL A 193 -12.37 18.81 3.09
CA VAL A 193 -13.47 19.42 3.86
C VAL A 193 -14.11 18.44 4.83
N PRO A 194 -14.68 17.28 4.39
CA PRO A 194 -15.22 16.31 5.32
C PRO A 194 -14.17 15.77 6.29
N LEU A 195 -12.91 15.59 5.86
CA LEU A 195 -11.84 15.14 6.73
C LEU A 195 -11.60 16.10 7.90
N LEU A 196 -11.60 17.40 7.66
CA LEU A 196 -11.39 18.43 8.68
C LEU A 196 -12.55 18.52 9.69
N LEU A 197 -13.77 18.15 9.27
CA LEU A 197 -14.98 18.16 10.10
C LEU A 197 -15.10 16.93 11.00
N LEU A 198 -14.27 15.90 10.80
CA LEU A 198 -14.30 14.70 11.65
C LEU A 198 -13.98 15.01 13.11
N PRO A 199 -14.55 14.25 14.06
CA PRO A 199 -14.29 14.43 15.49
C PRO A 199 -12.93 13.85 15.90
N TRP A 200 -11.85 14.48 15.47
CA TRP A 200 -10.48 13.98 15.65
C TRP A 200 -10.09 13.77 17.12
N ARG A 201 -10.63 14.58 18.04
CA ARG A 201 -10.40 14.36 19.48
C ARG A 201 -10.86 12.97 19.89
N LEU A 202 -12.03 12.55 19.42
CA LEU A 202 -12.59 11.23 19.71
C LEU A 202 -11.81 10.11 19.01
N PHE A 203 -11.41 10.31 17.76
CA PHE A 203 -10.64 9.30 17.00
C PHE A 203 -9.24 9.07 17.56
N SER A 204 -8.64 10.08 18.14
CA SER A 204 -7.28 10.02 18.70
C SER A 204 -7.19 9.40 20.09
N THR A 205 -8.30 9.37 20.87
CA THR A 205 -8.28 8.87 22.25
C THR A 205 -8.04 7.36 22.38
N GLY A 206 -8.43 6.59 21.36
CA GLY A 206 -8.33 5.13 21.41
C GLY A 206 -9.45 4.45 22.22
N SER A 207 -9.43 3.12 22.27
CA SER A 207 -10.42 2.33 22.99
C SER A 207 -10.16 2.34 24.49
N PRO A 208 -11.15 2.71 25.34
CA PRO A 208 -11.02 2.67 26.80
C PRO A 208 -10.64 1.29 27.34
N HIS A 209 -11.07 0.22 26.67
CA HIS A 209 -10.74 -1.15 27.06
C HIS A 209 -9.28 -1.51 26.79
N ILE A 210 -8.67 -0.91 25.77
CA ILE A 210 -7.25 -1.13 25.43
C ILE A 210 -6.39 -0.28 26.36
N ALA A 211 -6.77 0.97 26.62
CA ALA A 211 -6.11 1.83 27.59
C ALA A 211 -6.14 1.24 29.02
N ARG A 212 -7.23 0.53 29.40
CA ARG A 212 -7.40 -0.12 30.71
C ARG A 212 -6.71 -1.47 30.82
N LYS A 213 -6.45 -2.15 29.67
CA LYS A 213 -5.60 -3.35 29.52
C LYS A 213 -4.16 -3.00 29.16
N ALA A 214 -3.78 -1.74 29.10
CA ALA A 214 -2.39 -1.38 29.23
C ALA A 214 -1.93 -1.94 30.56
N ASP A 215 -1.23 -3.06 30.49
CA ASP A 215 -0.66 -3.82 31.58
C ASP A 215 -0.02 -2.81 32.52
N PRO A 216 -0.32 -2.77 33.85
CA PRO A 216 0.41 -1.93 34.80
C PRO A 216 1.91 -2.25 34.77
N ASP A 217 2.28 -3.47 34.33
CA ASP A 217 3.64 -3.92 34.02
C ASP A 217 4.10 -3.61 32.57
N PHE A 218 3.37 -2.74 31.84
CA PHE A 218 3.83 -2.25 30.54
C PHE A 218 5.07 -1.37 30.75
N VAL A 219 6.18 -2.01 30.97
CA VAL A 219 7.50 -1.40 30.83
C VAL A 219 7.61 -1.07 29.35
N ASP A 220 7.54 0.22 29.01
CA ASP A 220 7.98 0.70 27.70
C ASP A 220 9.36 0.07 27.48
N ALA A 221 9.48 -0.82 26.49
CA ALA A 221 10.72 -1.55 26.25
C ALA A 221 11.85 -0.59 25.84
N GLY A 222 11.59 0.73 25.87
CA GLY A 222 12.57 1.78 25.62
C GLY A 222 13.23 1.73 24.26
N TRP A 223 12.55 1.10 23.28
CA TRP A 223 13.09 1.00 21.93
C TRP A 223 13.29 2.37 21.29
N THR A 224 14.54 2.68 21.01
CA THR A 224 14.92 3.77 20.11
C THR A 224 15.15 3.22 18.71
N LEU A 225 15.10 4.08 17.69
CA LEU A 225 15.44 3.65 16.32
C LEU A 225 16.85 3.05 16.26
N ALA A 226 17.81 3.66 16.96
CA ALA A 226 19.20 3.18 16.99
C ALA A 226 19.32 1.79 17.64
N SER A 227 18.60 1.52 18.73
CA SER A 227 18.59 0.20 19.37
C SER A 227 17.85 -0.84 18.51
N ALA A 228 16.75 -0.45 17.86
CA ALA A 228 16.02 -1.33 16.94
C ALA A 228 16.88 -1.73 15.73
N MET A 229 17.61 -0.79 15.12
CA MET A 229 18.51 -1.06 13.99
C MET A 229 19.69 -1.97 14.36
N ARG A 230 20.07 -2.07 15.62
CA ARG A 230 21.07 -3.04 16.08
C ARG A 230 20.48 -4.45 16.29
N HIS A 231 19.16 -4.57 16.32
CA HIS A 231 18.51 -5.85 16.54
C HIS A 231 18.27 -6.60 15.22
N HIS A 232 18.63 -7.87 15.16
CA HIS A 232 18.53 -8.70 13.93
C HIS A 232 17.11 -8.81 13.36
N ALA A 233 16.07 -8.74 14.20
CA ALA A 233 14.68 -8.77 13.73
C ALA A 233 14.30 -7.54 12.88
N PHE A 234 14.94 -6.38 13.12
CA PHE A 234 14.71 -5.19 12.30
C PHE A 234 15.13 -5.43 10.85
N TRP A 235 16.36 -5.90 10.63
CA TRP A 235 16.88 -6.17 9.30
C TRP A 235 16.21 -7.37 8.64
N ALA A 236 15.75 -8.33 9.42
CA ALA A 236 14.96 -9.45 8.93
C ALA A 236 13.62 -9.00 8.36
N LEU A 237 12.88 -8.11 9.05
CA LEU A 237 11.63 -7.54 8.57
C LEU A 237 11.85 -6.60 7.39
N PHE A 238 12.89 -5.76 7.45
CA PHE A 238 13.29 -4.89 6.35
C PHE A 238 13.60 -5.68 5.08
N SER A 239 14.47 -6.70 5.17
CA SER A 239 14.86 -7.52 4.01
C SER A 239 13.69 -8.33 3.46
N THR A 240 12.78 -8.80 4.31
CA THR A 240 11.55 -9.45 3.85
C THR A 240 10.70 -8.50 3.02
N PHE A 241 10.46 -7.28 3.48
CA PHE A 241 9.73 -6.27 2.70
C PHE A 241 10.45 -5.94 1.41
N PHE A 242 11.76 -5.71 1.48
CA PHE A 242 12.60 -5.29 0.36
C PHE A 242 12.59 -6.34 -0.78
N PHE A 243 13.00 -7.56 -0.48
CA PHE A 243 13.10 -8.61 -1.51
C PHE A 243 11.74 -9.09 -2.01
N THR A 244 10.72 -9.16 -1.14
CA THR A 244 9.36 -9.47 -1.58
C THR A 244 8.85 -8.41 -2.54
N ALA A 245 9.06 -7.13 -2.26
CA ALA A 245 8.64 -6.05 -3.12
C ALA A 245 9.40 -6.07 -4.46
N ILE A 246 10.71 -6.30 -4.46
CA ILE A 246 11.48 -6.48 -5.71
C ILE A 246 10.82 -7.52 -6.60
N GLY A 247 10.60 -8.74 -6.09
CA GLY A 247 10.06 -9.84 -6.90
C GLY A 247 8.65 -9.58 -7.40
N MET A 248 7.79 -8.99 -6.56
CA MET A 248 6.41 -8.71 -6.95
C MET A 248 6.32 -7.57 -7.98
N TYR A 249 7.05 -6.47 -7.78
CA TYR A 249 6.96 -5.30 -8.65
C TYR A 249 7.80 -5.41 -9.93
N ALA A 250 8.81 -6.27 -9.99
CA ALA A 250 9.50 -6.61 -11.24
C ALA A 250 8.53 -7.21 -12.28
N ILE A 251 7.53 -7.97 -11.82
CA ILE A 251 6.50 -8.56 -12.66
C ILE A 251 5.32 -7.60 -12.82
N SER A 252 4.72 -7.12 -11.73
CA SER A 252 3.44 -6.41 -11.76
C SER A 252 3.51 -5.09 -12.54
N ALA A 253 4.66 -4.42 -12.57
CA ALA A 253 4.83 -3.18 -13.32
C ALA A 253 4.71 -3.37 -14.86
N GLN A 254 4.98 -4.57 -15.36
CA GLN A 254 5.01 -4.87 -16.79
C GLN A 254 4.00 -5.95 -17.20
N ILE A 255 3.19 -6.44 -16.26
CA ILE A 255 2.37 -7.63 -16.47
C ILE A 255 1.40 -7.51 -17.66
N VAL A 256 0.77 -6.34 -17.84
CA VAL A 256 -0.17 -6.14 -18.95
C VAL A 256 0.57 -6.20 -20.30
N ALA A 257 1.76 -5.60 -20.39
CA ALA A 257 2.59 -5.67 -21.57
C ALA A 257 3.02 -7.11 -21.87
N TYR A 258 3.50 -7.82 -20.83
CA TYR A 258 3.86 -9.23 -20.92
C TYR A 258 2.70 -10.10 -21.46
N LEU A 259 1.49 -9.91 -20.93
CA LEU A 259 0.32 -10.69 -21.37
C LEU A 259 -0.06 -10.39 -22.84
N ILE A 260 0.08 -9.14 -23.28
CA ILE A 260 -0.14 -8.74 -24.67
C ILE A 260 0.90 -9.40 -25.58
N ASP A 261 2.18 -9.36 -25.17
CA ASP A 261 3.27 -9.97 -25.93
C ASP A 261 3.16 -11.50 -25.96
N ALA A 262 2.55 -12.11 -24.93
CA ALA A 262 2.19 -13.53 -24.88
C ALA A 262 0.97 -13.89 -25.74
N GLY A 263 0.34 -12.92 -26.44
CA GLY A 263 -0.75 -13.13 -27.38
C GLY A 263 -2.16 -12.92 -26.84
N PHE A 264 -2.32 -12.38 -25.63
CA PHE A 264 -3.64 -12.03 -25.12
C PHE A 264 -4.12 -10.67 -25.63
N PRO A 265 -5.42 -10.51 -25.98
CA PRO A 265 -5.98 -9.22 -26.33
C PRO A 265 -5.77 -8.19 -25.19
N PRO A 266 -5.47 -6.91 -25.51
CA PRO A 266 -5.16 -5.88 -24.50
C PRO A 266 -6.24 -5.74 -23.41
N LEU A 267 -7.51 -5.74 -23.80
CA LEU A 267 -8.63 -5.66 -22.87
C LEU A 267 -8.68 -6.88 -21.93
N GLN A 268 -8.41 -8.08 -22.46
CA GLN A 268 -8.38 -9.30 -21.67
C GLN A 268 -7.21 -9.29 -20.68
N ALA A 269 -6.02 -8.86 -21.12
CA ALA A 269 -4.85 -8.71 -20.26
C ALA A 269 -5.09 -7.73 -19.11
N ALA A 270 -5.62 -6.54 -19.42
CA ALA A 270 -5.95 -5.52 -18.43
C ALA A 270 -7.03 -5.96 -17.46
N THR A 271 -8.10 -6.62 -17.95
CA THR A 271 -9.20 -7.12 -17.12
C THR A 271 -8.73 -8.24 -16.21
N ALA A 272 -7.96 -9.20 -16.73
CA ALA A 272 -7.41 -10.29 -15.95
C ALA A 272 -6.51 -9.76 -14.82
N TRP A 273 -5.65 -8.81 -15.13
CA TRP A 273 -4.82 -8.17 -14.10
C TRP A 273 -5.64 -7.32 -13.12
N GLY A 274 -6.64 -6.58 -13.59
CA GLY A 274 -7.59 -5.88 -12.72
C GLY A 274 -8.29 -6.78 -11.71
N PHE A 275 -8.60 -8.02 -12.12
CA PHE A 275 -9.21 -9.02 -11.25
C PHE A 275 -8.29 -9.48 -10.11
N SER A 276 -6.96 -9.30 -10.26
CA SER A 276 -6.01 -9.53 -9.16
C SER A 276 -6.34 -8.70 -7.92
N GLY A 277 -6.93 -7.51 -8.08
CA GLY A 277 -7.39 -6.66 -6.99
C GLY A 277 -8.48 -7.33 -6.14
N VAL A 278 -9.38 -8.10 -6.75
CA VAL A 278 -10.40 -8.87 -6.04
C VAL A 278 -9.78 -10.05 -5.31
N VAL A 279 -8.93 -10.80 -6.00
CA VAL A 279 -8.29 -12.00 -5.43
C VAL A 279 -7.34 -11.65 -4.28
N LEU A 280 -6.71 -10.49 -4.34
CA LEU A 280 -5.87 -9.92 -3.29
C LEU A 280 -6.60 -9.85 -1.93
N LEU A 281 -7.90 -9.47 -1.93
CA LEU A 281 -8.71 -9.43 -0.72
C LEU A 281 -8.75 -10.79 -0.01
N PHE A 282 -9.04 -11.81 -0.80
CA PHE A 282 -9.09 -13.19 -0.28
C PHE A 282 -7.72 -13.70 0.14
N GLY A 283 -6.68 -13.33 -0.59
CA GLY A 283 -5.30 -13.68 -0.25
C GLY A 283 -4.85 -13.10 1.10
N MET A 284 -5.13 -11.81 1.34
CA MET A 284 -4.78 -11.15 2.60
C MET A 284 -5.53 -11.75 3.79
N LEU A 285 -6.84 -11.96 3.66
CA LEU A 285 -7.64 -12.58 4.71
C LEU A 285 -7.24 -14.04 4.92
N GLY A 286 -7.00 -14.78 3.82
CA GLY A 286 -6.59 -16.17 3.86
C GLY A 286 -5.26 -16.38 4.57
N VAL A 287 -4.23 -15.59 4.26
CA VAL A 287 -2.91 -15.69 4.93
C VAL A 287 -3.02 -15.33 6.41
N THR A 288 -3.84 -14.32 6.75
CA THR A 288 -4.07 -13.94 8.16
C THR A 288 -4.81 -15.04 8.93
N GLN A 289 -5.79 -15.68 8.29
CA GLN A 289 -6.53 -16.81 8.89
C GLN A 289 -5.63 -18.04 9.06
N LEU A 290 -4.79 -18.34 8.06
CA LEU A 290 -3.80 -19.42 8.14
C LEU A 290 -2.81 -19.18 9.29
N ASP A 291 -2.36 -17.92 9.51
CA ASP A 291 -1.50 -17.58 10.67
C ASP A 291 -2.17 -17.96 11.99
N ALA A 292 -3.47 -17.74 12.11
CA ALA A 292 -4.23 -18.11 13.30
C ALA A 292 -4.40 -19.63 13.48
N MET A 293 -4.46 -20.41 12.37
CA MET A 293 -4.73 -21.85 12.39
C MET A 293 -3.45 -22.69 12.53
N ILE A 294 -2.44 -22.41 11.72
CA ILE A 294 -1.23 -23.25 11.62
C ILE A 294 0.03 -22.55 12.11
N GLY A 295 -0.10 -21.30 12.57
CA GLY A 295 1.00 -20.48 13.06
C GLY A 295 1.73 -19.70 11.96
N ARG A 296 2.56 -18.76 12.38
CA ARG A 296 3.17 -17.75 11.52
C ARG A 296 4.10 -18.33 10.46
N ARG A 297 5.05 -19.14 10.89
CA ARG A 297 6.08 -19.68 9.99
C ARG A 297 5.50 -20.49 8.83
N PRO A 298 4.66 -21.53 9.04
CA PRO A 298 4.11 -22.31 7.93
C PRO A 298 3.20 -21.46 7.03
N SER A 299 2.43 -20.51 7.56
CA SER A 299 1.56 -19.64 6.77
C SER A 299 2.35 -18.73 5.84
N VAL A 300 3.44 -18.15 6.33
CA VAL A 300 4.33 -17.30 5.52
C VAL A 300 5.01 -18.15 4.45
N LEU A 301 5.58 -19.32 4.80
CA LEU A 301 6.22 -20.20 3.82
C LEU A 301 5.25 -20.66 2.72
N LEU A 302 4.02 -21.02 3.10
CA LEU A 302 2.99 -21.38 2.13
C LEU A 302 2.65 -20.21 1.20
N SER A 303 2.57 -18.99 1.73
CA SER A 303 2.33 -17.80 0.91
C SER A 303 3.45 -17.56 -0.11
N TYR A 304 4.72 -17.83 0.25
CA TYR A 304 5.84 -17.76 -0.68
C TYR A 304 5.79 -18.88 -1.72
N ALA A 305 5.46 -20.11 -1.32
CA ALA A 305 5.28 -21.22 -2.25
C ALA A 305 4.20 -20.92 -3.30
N ILE A 306 3.05 -20.37 -2.89
CA ILE A 306 1.98 -19.93 -3.80
C ILE A 306 2.49 -18.85 -4.76
N SER A 307 3.28 -17.88 -4.28
CA SER A 307 3.87 -16.86 -5.15
C SER A 307 4.83 -17.46 -6.19
N ILE A 308 5.67 -18.40 -5.78
CA ILE A 308 6.60 -19.11 -6.68
C ILE A 308 5.81 -19.88 -7.74
N VAL A 309 4.76 -20.61 -7.35
CA VAL A 309 3.87 -21.28 -8.30
C VAL A 309 3.27 -20.28 -9.27
N GLY A 310 2.79 -19.13 -8.79
CA GLY A 310 2.26 -18.05 -9.65
C GLY A 310 3.28 -17.55 -10.67
N ILE A 311 4.54 -17.34 -10.27
CA ILE A 311 5.62 -16.94 -11.19
C ILE A 311 5.90 -18.02 -12.23
N ILE A 312 5.88 -19.29 -11.86
CA ILE A 312 6.05 -20.42 -12.79
C ILE A 312 4.88 -20.49 -13.78
N LEU A 313 3.63 -20.29 -13.32
CA LEU A 313 2.46 -20.24 -14.18
C LEU A 313 2.55 -19.07 -15.18
N LEU A 314 3.06 -17.91 -14.75
CA LEU A 314 3.32 -16.79 -15.65
C LEU A 314 4.34 -17.17 -16.72
N TRP A 315 5.43 -17.82 -16.34
CA TRP A 315 6.43 -18.29 -17.30
C TRP A 315 5.86 -19.27 -18.32
N LEU A 316 4.99 -20.18 -17.89
CA LEU A 316 4.32 -21.14 -18.79
C LEU A 316 3.35 -20.48 -19.78
N LEU A 317 2.78 -19.30 -19.45
CA LEU A 317 1.86 -18.57 -20.34
C LEU A 317 2.49 -18.14 -21.66
N GLN A 318 3.82 -17.93 -21.72
CA GLN A 318 4.50 -17.58 -22.98
C GLN A 318 4.52 -18.76 -23.97
N PHE A 319 4.47 -20.00 -23.48
CA PHE A 319 4.46 -21.20 -24.33
C PHE A 319 3.04 -21.71 -24.61
N TYR A 320 2.15 -21.53 -23.64
CA TYR A 320 0.78 -22.04 -23.68
C TYR A 320 -0.21 -20.94 -23.29
N PRO A 321 -0.50 -19.95 -24.18
CA PRO A 321 -1.45 -18.89 -23.88
C PRO A 321 -2.86 -19.46 -23.77
N ASN A 322 -3.30 -19.75 -22.55
CA ASN A 322 -4.59 -20.36 -22.25
C ASN A 322 -5.31 -19.53 -21.16
N PHE A 323 -6.60 -19.32 -21.34
CA PHE A 323 -7.44 -18.60 -20.39
C PHE A 323 -7.42 -19.19 -18.96
N TRP A 324 -7.45 -20.50 -18.83
CA TRP A 324 -7.41 -21.16 -17.53
C TRP A 324 -6.05 -20.98 -16.84
N LEU A 325 -4.97 -21.04 -17.58
CA LEU A 325 -3.62 -20.78 -17.07
C LEU A 325 -3.48 -19.33 -16.63
N LEU A 326 -4.03 -18.37 -17.39
CA LEU A 326 -4.11 -16.96 -17.01
C LEU A 326 -4.90 -16.78 -15.72
N GLY A 327 -6.06 -17.42 -15.59
CA GLY A 327 -6.85 -17.41 -14.36
C GLY A 327 -6.09 -17.97 -13.15
N ALA A 328 -5.42 -19.12 -13.33
CA ALA A 328 -4.59 -19.73 -12.29
C ALA A 328 -3.43 -18.83 -11.86
N PHE A 329 -2.76 -18.14 -12.81
CA PHE A 329 -1.74 -17.13 -12.51
C PHE A 329 -2.32 -15.97 -11.70
N VAL A 330 -3.43 -15.39 -12.13
CA VAL A 330 -4.08 -14.27 -11.42
C VAL A 330 -4.48 -14.67 -10.01
N VAL A 331 -5.03 -15.85 -9.83
CA VAL A 331 -5.44 -16.35 -8.51
C VAL A 331 -4.22 -16.58 -7.61
N THR A 332 -3.17 -17.22 -8.09
CA THR A 332 -1.99 -17.56 -7.28
C THR A 332 -1.10 -16.35 -7.02
N PHE A 333 -0.65 -15.67 -8.05
CA PHE A 333 0.24 -14.52 -7.93
C PHE A 333 -0.50 -13.29 -7.39
N GLY A 334 -1.67 -12.97 -7.96
CA GLY A 334 -2.47 -11.81 -7.58
C GLY A 334 -2.92 -11.84 -6.12
N SER A 335 -3.33 -13.01 -5.60
CA SER A 335 -3.71 -13.14 -4.19
C SER A 335 -2.55 -12.88 -3.21
N MET A 336 -1.31 -13.09 -3.67
CA MET A 336 -0.13 -12.97 -2.81
C MET A 336 0.52 -11.58 -2.84
N ILE A 337 0.10 -10.68 -3.73
CA ILE A 337 0.59 -9.30 -3.77
C ILE A 337 0.20 -8.60 -2.46
N GLY A 338 1.19 -8.27 -1.63
CA GLY A 338 0.95 -7.57 -0.37
C GLY A 338 0.30 -8.40 0.74
N SER A 339 -0.10 -9.66 0.52
CA SER A 339 -0.78 -10.52 1.50
C SER A 339 0.02 -10.70 2.81
N ARG A 340 1.34 -10.60 2.76
CA ARG A 340 2.25 -10.68 3.91
C ARG A 340 2.35 -9.38 4.70
N GLY A 341 1.91 -8.26 4.12
CA GLY A 341 1.99 -6.93 4.74
C GLY A 341 1.38 -6.88 6.14
N PRO A 342 0.14 -7.33 6.36
CA PRO A 342 -0.50 -7.35 7.67
C PRO A 342 0.29 -8.14 8.72
N LEU A 343 0.85 -9.30 8.35
CA LEU A 343 1.63 -10.14 9.26
C LEU A 343 2.96 -9.50 9.65
N ILE A 344 3.67 -8.93 8.68
CA ILE A 344 4.94 -8.22 8.92
C ILE A 344 4.70 -7.00 9.80
N THR A 345 3.63 -6.23 9.52
CA THR A 345 3.23 -5.08 10.33
C THR A 345 2.94 -5.48 11.77
N ALA A 346 2.10 -6.50 11.97
CA ALA A 346 1.76 -6.99 13.30
C ALA A 346 2.98 -7.52 14.05
N THR A 347 3.91 -8.19 13.36
CA THR A 347 5.16 -8.68 13.94
C THR A 347 6.06 -7.53 14.38
N ALA A 348 6.23 -6.51 13.54
CA ALA A 348 7.00 -5.32 13.86
C ALA A 348 6.42 -4.60 15.09
N MET A 349 5.09 -4.39 15.12
CA MET A 349 4.39 -3.77 16.24
C MET A 349 4.47 -4.59 17.54
N LYS A 350 4.54 -5.92 17.44
CA LYS A 350 4.71 -6.82 18.59
C LYS A 350 6.12 -6.79 19.15
N ILE A 351 7.15 -6.81 18.28
CA ILE A 351 8.56 -6.87 18.70
C ILE A 351 9.01 -5.51 19.24
N PHE A 352 8.70 -4.42 18.54
CA PHE A 352 9.19 -3.07 18.85
C PHE A 352 8.13 -2.21 19.55
N ARG A 353 7.44 -2.79 20.57
CA ARG A 353 6.44 -2.05 21.35
C ARG A 353 7.06 -0.84 22.05
N GLY A 354 6.37 0.31 22.02
CA GLY A 354 6.79 1.53 22.69
C GLY A 354 6.29 2.79 22.01
N GLU A 355 6.62 3.94 22.59
CA GLU A 355 6.20 5.26 22.05
C GLU A 355 6.74 5.56 20.65
N ARG A 356 7.87 4.97 20.26
CA ARG A 356 8.55 5.20 18.97
C ARG A 356 8.28 4.12 17.94
N VAL A 357 7.28 3.27 18.15
CA VAL A 357 6.95 2.16 17.24
C VAL A 357 6.63 2.65 15.83
N GLY A 358 5.99 3.81 15.68
CA GLY A 358 5.68 4.41 14.37
C GLY A 358 6.94 4.74 13.57
N THR A 359 7.93 5.35 14.20
CA THR A 359 9.22 5.66 13.56
C THR A 359 9.98 4.39 13.17
N ILE A 360 10.01 3.39 14.06
CA ILE A 360 10.70 2.11 13.80
C ILE A 360 10.02 1.37 12.64
N TYR A 361 8.70 1.23 12.68
CA TYR A 361 7.94 0.57 11.62
C TYR A 361 8.02 1.35 10.29
N GLY A 362 7.94 2.67 10.34
CA GLY A 362 8.13 3.52 9.16
C GLY A 362 9.50 3.28 8.50
N THR A 363 10.56 3.12 9.30
CA THR A 363 11.90 2.81 8.79
C THR A 363 11.99 1.40 8.20
N ILE A 364 11.35 0.39 8.82
CA ILE A 364 11.23 -0.95 8.25
C ILE A 364 10.49 -0.92 6.91
N SER A 365 9.45 -0.09 6.80
CA SER A 365 8.63 0.06 5.59
C SER A 365 9.38 0.68 4.41
N ILE A 366 10.53 1.36 4.64
CA ILE A 366 11.43 1.82 3.56
C ILE A 366 11.80 0.64 2.66
N GLY A 367 12.02 -0.54 3.25
CA GLY A 367 12.35 -1.75 2.49
C GLY A 367 11.33 -2.06 1.40
N SER A 368 10.03 -1.89 1.68
CA SER A 368 8.97 -2.08 0.66
C SER A 368 9.03 -1.04 -0.45
N GLY A 369 9.21 0.25 -0.10
CA GLY A 369 9.30 1.33 -1.09
C GLY A 369 10.52 1.21 -1.99
N LEU A 370 11.70 0.99 -1.39
CA LEU A 370 12.94 0.74 -2.14
C LEU A 370 12.81 -0.51 -3.03
N GLY A 371 12.27 -1.60 -2.47
CA GLY A 371 12.11 -2.85 -3.20
C GLY A 371 11.16 -2.71 -4.38
N SER A 372 10.02 -2.03 -4.23
CA SER A 372 9.07 -1.82 -5.33
C SER A 372 9.63 -0.93 -6.43
N GLY A 373 10.29 0.18 -6.08
CA GLY A 373 10.92 1.06 -7.05
C GLY A 373 12.06 0.38 -7.82
N LEU A 374 12.97 -0.29 -7.09
CA LEU A 374 14.07 -1.03 -7.71
C LEU A 374 13.59 -2.23 -8.54
N GLY A 375 12.58 -2.95 -8.04
CA GLY A 375 12.02 -4.11 -8.74
C GLY A 375 11.39 -3.71 -10.08
N ALA A 376 10.54 -2.69 -10.08
CA ALA A 376 9.91 -2.18 -11.30
C ALA A 376 10.96 -1.68 -12.32
N TRP A 377 11.92 -0.88 -11.85
CA TRP A 377 13.00 -0.36 -12.71
C TRP A 377 13.90 -1.44 -13.24
N ALA A 378 14.41 -2.34 -12.38
CA ALA A 378 15.29 -3.41 -12.79
C ALA A 378 14.59 -4.41 -13.72
N GLY A 379 13.31 -4.71 -13.48
CA GLY A 379 12.52 -5.55 -14.39
C GLY A 379 12.44 -4.95 -15.79
N GLY A 380 12.20 -3.63 -15.91
CA GLY A 380 12.21 -2.92 -17.19
C GLY A 380 13.58 -2.95 -17.86
N LEU A 381 14.63 -2.62 -17.09
CA LEU A 381 16.01 -2.58 -17.61
C LEU A 381 16.48 -3.95 -18.11
N ILE A 382 16.20 -5.02 -17.35
CA ILE A 382 16.56 -6.39 -17.73
C ILE A 382 15.84 -6.77 -19.05
N HIS A 383 14.55 -6.45 -19.17
CA HIS A 383 13.79 -6.71 -20.38
C HIS A 383 14.36 -5.93 -21.59
N ASP A 384 14.65 -4.63 -21.43
CA ASP A 384 15.16 -3.78 -22.50
C ASP A 384 16.54 -4.26 -23.01
N TRP A 385 17.39 -4.79 -22.11
CA TRP A 385 18.70 -5.32 -22.48
C TRP A 385 18.66 -6.71 -23.12
N THR A 386 17.73 -7.56 -22.65
CA THR A 386 17.70 -8.97 -23.08
C THR A 386 16.65 -9.25 -24.15
N HIS A 387 15.72 -8.30 -24.36
CA HIS A 387 14.54 -8.46 -25.21
C HIS A 387 13.74 -9.73 -24.88
N SER A 388 13.79 -10.16 -23.61
CA SER A 388 13.14 -11.37 -23.12
C SER A 388 12.63 -11.18 -21.71
N TYR A 389 11.51 -11.85 -21.39
CA TYR A 389 10.97 -11.88 -20.02
C TYR A 389 11.57 -12.98 -19.15
N ASP A 390 12.27 -13.98 -19.70
CA ASP A 390 12.87 -15.08 -18.94
C ASP A 390 13.83 -14.58 -17.83
N PRO A 391 14.77 -13.66 -18.11
CA PRO A 391 15.63 -13.12 -17.06
C PRO A 391 14.88 -12.27 -16.04
N VAL A 392 13.81 -11.59 -16.43
CA VAL A 392 12.94 -10.84 -15.50
C VAL A 392 12.23 -11.79 -14.53
N ILE A 393 11.69 -12.89 -15.04
CA ILE A 393 11.01 -13.92 -14.26
C ILE A 393 12.01 -14.61 -13.31
N ALA A 394 13.20 -14.95 -13.79
CA ALA A 394 14.26 -15.51 -12.96
C ALA A 394 14.69 -14.55 -11.84
N PHE A 395 14.87 -13.27 -12.16
CA PHE A 395 15.18 -12.22 -11.18
C PHE A 395 14.08 -12.09 -10.11
N ALA A 396 12.81 -12.08 -10.51
CA ALA A 396 11.68 -12.03 -9.60
C ALA A 396 11.62 -13.26 -8.68
N LEU A 397 11.88 -14.47 -9.24
CA LEU A 397 11.90 -15.71 -8.49
C LEU A 397 12.99 -15.69 -7.40
N VAL A 398 14.23 -15.31 -7.79
CA VAL A 398 15.35 -15.18 -6.84
C VAL A 398 15.00 -14.19 -5.73
N ALA A 399 14.45 -13.03 -6.06
CA ALA A 399 14.07 -12.02 -5.09
C ALA A 399 13.01 -12.55 -4.11
N VAL A 400 11.98 -13.26 -4.59
CA VAL A 400 10.94 -13.87 -3.75
C VAL A 400 11.54 -14.90 -2.79
N VAL A 401 12.45 -15.73 -3.27
CA VAL A 401 13.17 -16.72 -2.42
C VAL A 401 14.01 -16.02 -1.35
N LEU A 402 14.75 -14.97 -1.71
CA LEU A 402 15.52 -14.17 -0.75
C LEU A 402 14.63 -13.54 0.32
N GLY A 403 13.43 -13.07 -0.04
CA GLY A 403 12.44 -12.54 0.89
C GLY A 403 11.93 -13.57 1.91
N MET A 404 11.96 -14.86 1.58
CA MET A 404 11.55 -15.96 2.45
C MET A 404 12.59 -16.30 3.52
N ILE A 405 13.89 -16.12 3.22
CA ILE A 405 15.01 -16.55 4.07
C ILE A 405 14.91 -16.06 5.52
N PRO A 406 14.56 -14.79 5.81
CA PRO A 406 14.46 -14.30 7.19
C PRO A 406 13.53 -15.12 8.07
N PHE A 407 12.44 -15.63 7.54
CA PHE A 407 11.50 -16.49 8.30
C PHE A 407 12.04 -17.90 8.55
N LEU A 408 13.03 -18.33 7.76
CA LEU A 408 13.70 -19.61 7.98
C LEU A 408 14.82 -19.50 9.03
N VAL A 409 15.54 -18.36 9.03
CA VAL A 409 16.77 -18.21 9.82
C VAL A 409 16.49 -17.53 11.16
N VAL A 410 15.66 -16.48 11.22
CA VAL A 410 15.51 -15.63 12.41
C VAL A 410 14.45 -16.16 13.38
N PRO A 411 14.83 -16.61 14.61
CA PRO A 411 13.89 -17.20 15.57
C PRO A 411 12.80 -16.23 16.02
N ALA A 412 13.08 -14.93 16.11
CA ALA A 412 12.11 -13.90 16.51
C ALA A 412 10.91 -13.77 15.56
N LEU A 413 11.03 -14.21 14.30
CA LEU A 413 9.98 -14.19 13.28
C LEU A 413 9.17 -15.49 13.19
N ARG A 414 9.56 -16.51 13.96
CA ARG A 414 8.92 -17.85 13.92
C ARG A 414 7.72 -17.97 14.86
N ARG A 415 7.58 -17.05 15.83
CA ARG A 415 6.55 -17.08 16.90
C ARG A 415 5.40 -16.13 16.65
#